data_65e232d836f63afd94fb23b39a588a54
#
_entry.id   65e232d836f63afd94fb23b39a588a54
#
_cell.length_a   1.000
_cell.length_b   1.000
_cell.length_c   1.000
_cell.angle_alpha   90.00
_cell.angle_beta   90.00
_cell.angle_gamma   90.00
#
_symmetry.space_group_name_H-M   'P 1'
#
loop_
_entity.id
_entity.type
_entity.pdbx_description
1 polymer ?
#
loop_
_entity_poly.entity_id
_entity_poly.type
_entity_poly.pdbx_seq_one_letter_code
_entity_poly.pdbx_strand_id
1 'polypeptide(L)'
;MTMSKVLVVDDSWTDLTLIATPLRESGYDVITAVDGEEALEKVLQERPQCVVLDVILPKQNGFQLCRKLKQMEQSRDIPIILISAKNTPLDKRWGLQQGADLYMTKPFSKDELLASVRSLI
;
A
#
# COMPACT_ATOMS: atom_id res chain seq x y z
N MET A 1 21.16 9.02 8.73
CA MET A 1 19.80 8.52 8.92
C MET A 1 19.21 8.09 7.59
N THR A 2 18.81 6.84 7.48
CA THR A 2 18.21 6.31 6.26
C THR A 2 16.72 6.61 6.22
N MET A 3 16.23 7.14 5.10
CA MET A 3 14.80 7.34 4.91
C MET A 3 14.15 6.00 4.56
N SER A 4 13.06 5.68 5.25
CA SER A 4 12.30 4.48 4.93
C SER A 4 11.58 4.66 3.61
N LYS A 5 11.64 3.65 2.76
CA LYS A 5 11.04 3.69 1.43
C LYS A 5 9.63 3.10 1.48
N VAL A 6 8.66 3.85 0.97
CA VAL A 6 7.25 3.43 0.91
C VAL A 6 6.79 3.44 -0.54
N LEU A 7 6.22 2.33 -0.98
CA LEU A 7 5.60 2.24 -2.30
C LEU A 7 4.10 2.52 -2.17
N VAL A 8 3.60 3.47 -2.94
CA VAL A 8 2.17 3.79 -2.99
C VAL A 8 1.63 3.36 -4.35
N VAL A 9 0.60 2.54 -4.35
CA VAL A 9 -0.02 1.99 -5.55
C VAL A 9 -1.47 2.44 -5.66
N ASP A 10 -1.78 3.23 -6.68
CA ASP A 10 -3.12 3.73 -6.93
C ASP A 10 -3.18 4.21 -8.38
N ASP A 11 -4.25 3.89 -9.11
CA ASP A 11 -4.40 4.30 -10.50
C ASP A 11 -4.98 5.71 -10.65
N SER A 12 -5.51 6.29 -9.58
CA SER A 12 -6.00 7.66 -9.55
C SER A 12 -4.87 8.59 -9.16
N TRP A 13 -4.49 9.50 -10.05
CA TRP A 13 -3.45 10.49 -9.75
C TRP A 13 -3.77 11.31 -8.50
N THR A 14 -5.04 11.70 -8.34
CA THR A 14 -5.50 12.47 -7.19
C THR A 14 -5.29 11.69 -5.89
N ASP A 15 -5.74 10.45 -5.85
CA ASP A 15 -5.62 9.61 -4.66
C ASP A 15 -4.15 9.27 -4.36
N LEU A 16 -3.39 9.01 -5.41
CA LEU A 16 -1.95 8.75 -5.29
C LEU A 16 -1.25 9.92 -4.59
N THR A 17 -1.56 11.15 -5.02
CA THR A 17 -1.00 12.36 -4.45
C THR A 17 -1.43 12.57 -3.01
N LEU A 18 -2.71 12.29 -2.71
CA LEU A 18 -3.23 12.43 -1.34
C LEU A 18 -2.54 11.49 -0.35
N ILE A 19 -2.06 10.36 -0.82
CA ILE A 19 -1.32 9.41 0.01
C ILE A 19 0.18 9.78 0.03
N ALA A 20 0.76 10.03 -1.13
CA ALA A 20 2.20 10.25 -1.26
C ALA A 20 2.68 11.54 -0.60
N THR A 21 1.93 12.63 -0.73
CA THR A 21 2.36 13.94 -0.24
C THR A 21 2.60 13.96 1.27
N PRO A 22 1.65 13.53 2.12
CA PRO A 22 1.88 13.51 3.57
C PRO A 22 3.08 12.64 3.96
N LEU A 23 3.27 11.52 3.27
CA LEU A 23 4.40 10.64 3.54
C LEU A 23 5.74 11.29 3.21
N ARG A 24 5.81 11.97 2.05
CA ARG A 24 7.02 12.71 1.67
C ARG A 24 7.33 13.84 2.65
N GLU A 25 6.30 14.57 3.05
CA GLU A 25 6.45 15.67 4.01
C GLU A 25 6.94 15.17 5.37
N SER A 26 6.66 13.92 5.70
CA SER A 26 7.11 13.29 6.95
C SER A 26 8.49 12.63 6.84
N GLY A 27 9.15 12.76 5.70
CA GLY A 27 10.52 12.30 5.52
C GLY A 27 10.67 10.92 4.90
N TYR A 28 9.58 10.28 4.46
CA TYR A 28 9.67 9.01 3.77
C TYR A 28 10.11 9.18 2.31
N ASP A 29 10.87 8.21 1.82
CA ASP A 29 11.20 8.14 0.40
C ASP A 29 10.06 7.40 -0.30
N VAL A 30 9.21 8.13 -1.02
CA VAL A 30 8.00 7.58 -1.62
C VAL A 30 8.22 7.27 -3.10
N ILE A 31 7.98 6.03 -3.47
CA ILE A 31 7.92 5.61 -4.87
C ILE A 31 6.48 5.25 -5.18
N THR A 32 6.08 5.36 -6.44
CA THR A 32 4.68 5.19 -6.85
C THR A 32 4.53 4.21 -7.98
N ALA A 33 3.36 3.58 -8.05
CA ALA A 33 2.96 2.71 -9.16
C ALA A 33 1.47 2.91 -9.43
N VAL A 34 1.05 2.74 -10.67
CA VAL A 34 -0.33 2.99 -11.09
C VAL A 34 -1.12 1.72 -11.36
N ASP A 35 -0.47 0.57 -11.39
CA ASP A 35 -1.14 -0.72 -11.58
C ASP A 35 -0.34 -1.84 -10.90
N GLY A 36 -0.88 -3.04 -10.95
CA GLY A 36 -0.26 -4.19 -10.27
C GLY A 36 1.06 -4.63 -10.90
N GLU A 37 1.19 -4.51 -12.20
CA GLU A 37 2.40 -4.90 -12.90
C GLU A 37 3.56 -3.98 -12.53
N GLU A 38 3.34 -2.67 -12.56
CA GLU A 38 4.34 -1.70 -12.14
C GLU A 38 4.67 -1.84 -10.66
N ALA A 39 3.65 -2.11 -9.83
CA ALA A 39 3.86 -2.31 -8.40
C ALA A 39 4.78 -3.49 -8.13
N LEU A 40 4.56 -4.62 -8.80
CA LEU A 40 5.40 -5.80 -8.65
C LEU A 40 6.84 -5.52 -9.06
N GLU A 41 7.03 -4.84 -10.18
CA GLU A 41 8.35 -4.42 -10.65
C GLU A 41 9.07 -3.56 -9.60
N LYS A 42 8.38 -2.56 -9.07
CA LYS A 42 8.94 -1.65 -8.07
C LYS A 42 9.28 -2.39 -6.77
N VAL A 43 8.44 -3.31 -6.34
CA VAL A 43 8.70 -4.11 -5.14
C VAL A 43 10.00 -4.91 -5.31
N LEU A 44 10.18 -5.54 -6.44
CA LEU A 44 11.36 -6.37 -6.70
C LEU A 44 12.64 -5.54 -6.87
N GLN A 45 12.53 -4.38 -7.52
CA GLN A 45 13.68 -3.51 -7.80
C GLN A 45 14.08 -2.66 -6.58
N GLU A 46 13.09 -2.07 -5.93
CA GLU A 46 13.32 -1.05 -4.89
C GLU A 46 13.27 -1.60 -3.47
N ARG A 47 12.66 -2.74 -3.28
CA ARG A 47 12.50 -3.39 -1.97
C ARG A 47 12.01 -2.42 -0.89
N PRO A 48 10.79 -1.86 -1.05
CA PRO A 48 10.27 -0.90 -0.09
C PRO A 48 10.05 -1.56 1.28
N GLN A 49 10.02 -0.75 2.31
CA GLN A 49 9.78 -1.19 3.69
C GLN A 49 8.30 -1.25 4.04
N CYS A 50 7.45 -0.70 3.17
CA CYS A 50 6.00 -0.75 3.31
C CYS A 50 5.36 -0.49 1.96
N VAL A 51 4.22 -1.13 1.71
CA VAL A 51 3.41 -0.90 0.50
C VAL A 51 2.03 -0.43 0.92
N VAL A 52 1.60 0.72 0.38
CA VAL A 52 0.23 1.22 0.53
C VAL A 52 -0.47 0.96 -0.79
N LEU A 53 -1.47 0.11 -0.78
CA LEU A 53 -2.03 -0.49 -1.99
C LEU A 53 -3.54 -0.29 -2.06
N ASP A 54 -4.02 0.38 -3.12
CA ASP A 54 -5.45 0.50 -3.37
C ASP A 54 -6.00 -0.86 -3.79
N VAL A 55 -7.20 -1.16 -3.31
CA VAL A 55 -7.90 -2.40 -3.67
C VAL A 55 -8.39 -2.33 -5.12
N ILE A 56 -8.84 -1.15 -5.58
CA ILE A 56 -9.41 -1.00 -6.91
C ILE A 56 -8.33 -0.56 -7.90
N LEU A 57 -7.80 -1.51 -8.66
CA LEU A 57 -6.76 -1.27 -9.65
C LEU A 57 -7.21 -1.82 -11.01
N PRO A 58 -6.68 -1.29 -12.13
CA PRO A 58 -6.99 -1.84 -13.44
C PRO A 58 -6.38 -3.24 -13.60
N LYS A 59 -7.07 -4.11 -14.34
CA LYS A 59 -6.65 -5.48 -14.70
C LYS A 59 -6.59 -6.46 -13.53
N GLN A 60 -6.06 -6.07 -12.38
CA GLN A 60 -5.90 -6.94 -11.23
C GLN A 60 -6.22 -6.13 -9.97
N ASN A 61 -7.12 -6.61 -9.13
CA ASN A 61 -7.46 -5.88 -7.90
C ASN A 61 -6.36 -6.00 -6.85
N GLY A 62 -6.40 -5.09 -5.89
CA GLY A 62 -5.38 -5.02 -4.84
C GLY A 62 -5.38 -6.23 -3.90
N PHE A 63 -6.51 -6.91 -3.72
CA PHE A 63 -6.56 -8.14 -2.93
C PHE A 63 -5.68 -9.22 -3.57
N GLN A 64 -5.79 -9.40 -4.87
CA GLN A 64 -5.01 -10.39 -5.62
C GLN A 64 -3.52 -10.06 -5.59
N LEU A 65 -3.20 -8.78 -5.77
CA LEU A 65 -1.81 -8.34 -5.73
C LEU A 65 -1.21 -8.53 -4.33
N CYS A 66 -1.96 -8.20 -3.29
CA CYS A 66 -1.54 -8.41 -1.90
C CYS A 66 -1.21 -9.88 -1.65
N ARG A 67 -2.11 -10.77 -2.04
CA ARG A 67 -1.90 -12.21 -1.89
C ARG A 67 -0.64 -12.66 -2.62
N LYS A 68 -0.46 -12.21 -3.86
CA LYS A 68 0.71 -12.55 -4.66
C LYS A 68 2.00 -12.11 -3.98
N LEU A 69 2.06 -10.87 -3.51
CA LEU A 69 3.23 -10.34 -2.82
C LEU A 69 3.55 -11.13 -1.54
N LYS A 70 2.52 -11.54 -0.81
CA LYS A 70 2.70 -12.30 0.43
C LYS A 70 3.08 -13.75 0.18
N GLN A 71 2.89 -14.26 -1.02
CA GLN A 71 3.29 -15.62 -1.39
C GLN A 71 4.68 -15.70 -1.98
N MET A 72 5.24 -14.56 -2.42
CA MET A 72 6.58 -14.53 -3.01
C MET A 72 7.64 -14.38 -1.94
N GLU A 73 8.69 -15.17 -2.05
CA GLU A 73 9.79 -15.15 -1.09
C GLU A 73 10.42 -13.75 -0.94
N GLN A 74 10.56 -13.04 -2.07
CA GLN A 74 11.22 -11.73 -2.09
C GLN A 74 10.42 -10.62 -1.42
N SER A 75 9.12 -10.79 -1.26
CA SER A 75 8.23 -9.71 -0.79
C SER A 75 7.32 -10.09 0.39
N ARG A 76 7.30 -11.35 0.79
CA ARG A 76 6.36 -11.81 1.81
C ARG A 76 6.50 -11.13 3.17
N ASP A 77 7.68 -10.62 3.47
CA ASP A 77 7.95 -9.96 4.76
C ASP A 77 7.71 -8.45 4.70
N ILE A 78 7.39 -7.90 3.54
CA ILE A 78 7.11 -6.47 3.39
C ILE A 78 5.70 -6.19 3.90
N PRO A 79 5.52 -5.28 4.88
CA PRO A 79 4.19 -4.92 5.36
C PRO A 79 3.34 -4.28 4.26
N ILE A 80 2.07 -4.64 4.21
CA ILE A 80 1.12 -4.11 3.23
C ILE A 80 -0.08 -3.50 3.93
N ILE A 81 -0.38 -2.25 3.59
CA ILE A 81 -1.60 -1.56 3.99
C ILE A 81 -2.51 -1.53 2.76
N LEU A 82 -3.67 -2.20 2.84
CA LEU A 82 -4.70 -2.04 1.82
C LEU A 82 -5.51 -0.79 2.15
N ILE A 83 -5.83 -0.02 1.13
CA ILE A 83 -6.62 1.20 1.29
C ILE A 83 -7.73 1.22 0.24
N SER A 84 -8.96 1.53 0.65
CA SER A 84 -10.09 1.45 -0.28
C SER A 84 -11.33 2.19 0.24
N ALA A 85 -12.18 2.59 -0.70
CA ALA A 85 -13.53 3.05 -0.38
C ALA A 85 -14.44 1.90 0.08
N LYS A 86 -14.05 0.64 -0.18
CA LYS A 86 -14.76 -0.53 0.32
C LYS A 86 -14.55 -0.65 1.83
N ASN A 87 -15.61 -0.41 2.59
CA ASN A 87 -15.50 -0.24 4.04
C ASN A 87 -16.36 -1.19 4.87
N THR A 88 -16.93 -2.23 4.26
CA THR A 88 -17.73 -3.18 5.04
C THR A 88 -16.83 -4.07 5.89
N PRO A 89 -17.34 -4.64 6.99
CA PRO A 89 -16.57 -5.60 7.78
C PRO A 89 -16.07 -6.79 6.95
N LEU A 90 -16.86 -7.22 5.96
CA LEU A 90 -16.49 -8.31 5.08
C LEU A 90 -15.31 -7.94 4.19
N ASP A 91 -15.30 -6.72 3.64
CA ASP A 91 -14.19 -6.22 2.83
C ASP A 91 -12.89 -6.21 3.64
N LYS A 92 -12.95 -5.72 4.86
CA LYS A 92 -11.79 -5.63 5.74
C LYS A 92 -11.26 -7.02 6.10
N ARG A 93 -12.17 -7.95 6.42
CA ARG A 93 -11.80 -9.33 6.73
C ARG A 93 -11.13 -9.98 5.52
N TRP A 94 -11.71 -9.77 4.34
CA TRP A 94 -11.16 -10.34 3.11
C TRP A 94 -9.75 -9.84 2.83
N GLY A 95 -9.51 -8.54 3.01
CA GLY A 95 -8.18 -7.96 2.84
C GLY A 95 -7.17 -8.55 3.80
N LEU A 96 -7.52 -8.67 5.06
CA LEU A 96 -6.62 -9.26 6.07
C LEU A 96 -6.35 -10.74 5.78
N GLN A 97 -7.32 -11.46 5.24
CA GLN A 97 -7.15 -12.86 4.83
C GLN A 97 -6.18 -13.01 3.66
N GLN A 98 -6.01 -11.97 2.83
CA GLN A 98 -5.03 -11.99 1.76
C GLN A 98 -3.60 -11.74 2.27
N GLY A 99 -3.45 -11.46 3.55
CA GLY A 99 -2.16 -11.24 4.18
C GLY A 99 -1.83 -9.78 4.44
N ALA A 100 -2.76 -8.86 4.21
CA ALA A 100 -2.53 -7.45 4.53
C ALA A 100 -2.31 -7.27 6.02
N ASP A 101 -1.41 -6.38 6.36
CA ASP A 101 -1.11 -6.08 7.76
C ASP A 101 -2.11 -5.09 8.35
N LEU A 102 -2.60 -4.17 7.53
CA LEU A 102 -3.65 -3.22 7.91
C LEU A 102 -4.59 -2.97 6.74
N TYR A 103 -5.80 -2.54 7.06
CA TYR A 103 -6.80 -2.13 6.09
C TYR A 103 -7.33 -0.75 6.47
N MET A 104 -7.13 0.24 5.60
CA MET A 104 -7.63 1.61 5.80
C MET A 104 -8.76 1.90 4.84
N THR A 105 -9.73 2.67 5.28
CA THR A 105 -10.85 3.09 4.43
C THR A 105 -10.69 4.54 3.97
N LYS A 106 -11.11 4.81 2.75
CA LYS A 106 -11.22 6.19 2.23
C LYS A 106 -12.58 6.76 2.60
N PRO A 107 -12.67 8.02 3.01
CA PRO A 107 -11.57 8.95 3.21
C PRO A 107 -10.80 8.66 4.51
N PHE A 108 -9.55 9.06 4.54
CA PHE A 108 -8.68 8.90 5.71
C PHE A 108 -8.07 10.24 6.08
N SER A 109 -7.66 10.40 7.33
CA SER A 109 -6.93 11.58 7.76
C SER A 109 -5.43 11.38 7.54
N LYS A 110 -4.71 12.49 7.42
CA LYS A 110 -3.25 12.48 7.34
C LYS A 110 -2.65 11.77 8.56
N ASP A 111 -3.15 12.07 9.76
CA ASP A 111 -2.64 11.49 11.00
C ASP A 111 -2.85 9.96 11.03
N GLU A 112 -4.00 9.50 10.57
CA GLU A 112 -4.31 8.08 10.49
C GLU A 112 -3.35 7.35 9.54
N LEU A 113 -3.11 7.95 8.37
CA LEU A 113 -2.18 7.39 7.38
C LEU A 113 -0.76 7.30 7.95
N LEU A 114 -0.27 8.38 8.53
CA LEU A 114 1.08 8.43 9.09
C LEU A 114 1.26 7.46 10.26
N ALA A 115 0.26 7.37 11.14
CA ALA A 115 0.28 6.44 12.25
C ALA A 115 0.33 4.99 11.77
N SER A 116 -0.46 4.67 10.73
CA SER A 116 -0.50 3.32 10.16
C SER A 116 0.83 2.91 9.55
N VAL A 117 1.43 3.77 8.76
CA VAL A 117 2.74 3.48 8.16
C VAL A 117 3.81 3.34 9.25
N ARG A 118 3.81 4.28 10.20
CA ARG A 118 4.79 4.26 11.29
C ARG A 118 4.72 2.98 12.12
N SER A 119 3.52 2.45 12.31
CA SER A 119 3.34 1.24 13.12
C SER A 119 3.94 -0.01 12.48
N LEU A 120 4.19 0.02 11.18
CA LEU A 120 4.67 -1.14 10.43
C LEU A 120 6.15 -1.06 10.02
N ILE A 121 6.76 0.11 10.16
CA ILE A 121 8.17 0.29 9.76
C ILE A 121 9.12 0.24 10.95
#